data_f4c1f658d15f4674f6ee4e5ca82233c9
#
_entry.id   f4c1f658d15f4674f6ee4e5ca82233c9
#
_cell.length_a   1.000
_cell.length_b   1.000
_cell.length_c   1.000
_cell.angle_alpha   90.00
_cell.angle_beta   90.00
_cell.angle_gamma   90.00
#
_symmetry.space_group_name_H-M   'P 1'
#
loop_
_entity.id
_entity.type
_entity.pdbx_description
1 polymer ?
#
loop_
_entity_poly.entity_id
_entity_poly.type
_entity_poly.pdbx_seq_one_letter_code
_entity_poly.pdbx_strand_id
1 'polypeptide(L)'
;MSQNSADLPWKVRLFASLFSSTFKLMIRRSDGSINRRQLNFLDYKTSPSPNKPIDGVITTDFTIDEARNLWFRVYTPVPRTSTSGSEVNAPVIFYFHGSGFICMAANSKLFDGFCYRLARLLPAVIFSVNYRLATEHRIVKSF
;
A
#
# COMPACT_ATOMS: atom_id res chain seq x y z
N MET A 1 17.53 30.91 7.56
CA MET A 1 16.24 30.22 7.67
C MET A 1 16.52 28.89 8.34
N SER A 2 16.20 28.79 9.65
CA SER A 2 16.43 27.58 10.46
C SER A 2 15.43 26.52 10.04
N GLN A 3 15.91 25.38 9.53
CA GLN A 3 15.09 24.19 9.34
C GLN A 3 14.75 23.64 10.73
N ASN A 4 13.49 23.79 11.14
CA ASN A 4 12.94 23.03 12.25
C ASN A 4 12.90 21.55 11.82
N SER A 5 13.98 20.84 12.07
CA SER A 5 13.94 19.38 12.11
C SER A 5 13.05 19.02 13.29
N ALA A 6 11.90 18.40 13.01
CA ALA A 6 11.02 17.89 14.04
C ALA A 6 11.85 16.99 14.96
N ASP A 7 12.00 17.42 16.24
CA ASP A 7 12.75 16.69 17.27
C ASP A 7 11.97 15.43 17.65
N LEU A 8 12.13 14.38 16.83
CA LEU A 8 11.59 13.06 17.14
C LEU A 8 12.26 12.54 18.43
N PRO A 9 11.49 11.97 19.35
CA PRO A 9 12.02 11.35 20.54
C PRO A 9 13.19 10.41 20.21
N TRP A 10 14.24 10.43 21.00
CA TRP A 10 15.47 9.67 20.72
C TRP A 10 15.23 8.17 20.47
N LYS A 11 14.24 7.57 21.16
CA LYS A 11 13.80 6.17 20.94
C LYS A 11 13.28 5.93 19.53
N VAL A 12 12.51 6.88 18.98
CA VAL A 12 11.98 6.81 17.62
C VAL A 12 13.11 6.97 16.61
N ARG A 13 14.06 7.88 16.87
CA ARG A 13 15.25 8.06 16.01
C ARG A 13 16.12 6.81 16.00
N LEU A 14 16.36 6.21 17.17
CA LEU A 14 17.12 4.96 17.28
C LEU A 14 16.44 3.82 16.55
N PHE A 15 15.13 3.63 16.77
CA PHE A 15 14.34 2.61 16.09
C PHE A 15 14.37 2.81 14.57
N ALA A 16 14.13 4.03 14.09
CA ALA A 16 14.17 4.35 12.66
C ALA A 16 15.55 4.11 12.04
N SER A 17 16.63 4.45 12.76
CA SER A 17 18.00 4.21 12.33
C SER A 17 18.34 2.72 12.26
N LEU A 18 18.02 1.96 13.30
CA LEU A 18 18.22 0.51 13.33
C LEU A 18 17.40 -0.19 12.25
N PHE A 19 16.12 0.16 12.14
CA PHE A 19 15.23 -0.39 11.11
C PHE A 19 15.77 -0.09 9.70
N SER A 20 16.14 1.16 9.43
CA SER A 20 16.70 1.58 8.14
C SER A 20 18.01 0.85 7.81
N SER A 21 18.89 0.68 8.80
CA SER A 21 20.17 0.00 8.62
C SER A 21 19.99 -1.49 8.37
N THR A 22 19.15 -2.15 9.18
CA THR A 22 18.84 -3.58 9.02
C THR A 22 18.13 -3.84 7.69
N PHE A 23 17.17 -2.98 7.34
CA PHE A 23 16.45 -3.06 6.08
C PHE A 23 17.39 -2.90 4.86
N LYS A 24 18.33 -1.95 4.93
CA LYS A 24 19.36 -1.79 3.87
C LYS A 24 20.25 -3.01 3.73
N LEU A 25 20.70 -3.59 4.84
CA LEU A 25 21.56 -4.78 4.85
C LEU A 25 20.85 -6.03 4.31
N MET A 26 19.57 -6.22 4.67
CA MET A 26 18.78 -7.36 4.21
C MET A 26 18.40 -7.29 2.73
N ILE A 27 18.20 -6.07 2.21
CA ILE A 27 17.63 -5.85 0.89
C ILE A 27 18.69 -5.64 -0.17
N ARG A 28 19.85 -5.08 0.19
CA ARG A 28 20.88 -4.70 -0.75
C ARG A 28 21.90 -5.83 -0.92
N ARG A 29 22.10 -6.27 -2.16
CA ARG A 29 23.20 -7.17 -2.53
C ARG A 29 24.51 -6.41 -2.55
N SER A 30 25.63 -7.16 -2.55
CA SER A 30 26.99 -6.61 -2.67
C SER A 30 27.21 -5.79 -3.95
N ASP A 31 26.49 -6.10 -5.02
CA ASP A 31 26.48 -5.38 -6.30
C ASP A 31 25.61 -4.11 -6.30
N GLY A 32 24.97 -3.78 -5.17
CA GLY A 32 24.08 -2.63 -5.03
C GLY A 32 22.65 -2.87 -5.49
N SER A 33 22.34 -4.02 -6.10
CA SER A 33 20.99 -4.38 -6.51
C SER A 33 20.10 -4.75 -5.32
N ILE A 34 18.78 -4.78 -5.55
CA ILE A 34 17.78 -5.13 -4.53
C ILE A 34 17.48 -6.63 -4.60
N ASN A 35 17.52 -7.31 -3.45
CA ASN A 35 17.14 -8.70 -3.36
C ASN A 35 15.61 -8.87 -3.32
N ARG A 36 14.97 -8.77 -4.49
CA ARG A 36 13.52 -8.94 -4.66
C ARG A 36 12.99 -10.26 -4.13
N ARG A 37 13.78 -11.32 -4.25
CA ARG A 37 13.37 -12.67 -3.82
C ARG A 37 13.16 -12.72 -2.30
N GLN A 38 14.05 -12.14 -1.53
CA GLN A 38 13.92 -12.06 -0.08
C GLN A 38 12.77 -11.14 0.34
N LEU A 39 12.62 -9.99 -0.33
CA LEU A 39 11.51 -9.07 -0.06
C LEU A 39 10.16 -9.72 -0.31
N ASN A 40 9.99 -10.40 -1.44
CA ASN A 40 8.75 -11.08 -1.78
C ASN A 40 8.44 -12.25 -0.84
N PHE A 41 9.47 -12.92 -0.32
CA PHE A 41 9.29 -13.98 0.66
C PHE A 41 8.77 -13.46 2.01
N LEU A 42 9.21 -12.27 2.42
CA LEU A 42 8.79 -11.63 3.66
C LEU A 42 7.46 -10.87 3.53
N ASP A 43 7.03 -10.59 2.31
CA ASP A 43 5.83 -9.82 2.04
C ASP A 43 4.61 -10.74 1.84
N TYR A 44 3.90 -10.98 2.92
CA TYR A 44 2.68 -11.77 2.88
C TYR A 44 1.59 -11.06 2.07
N LYS A 45 1.13 -11.69 1.00
CA LYS A 45 0.08 -11.19 0.11
C LYS A 45 -1.28 -11.69 0.51
N THR A 46 -2.29 -10.85 0.35
CA THR A 46 -3.70 -11.19 0.61
C THR A 46 -4.45 -11.38 -0.71
N SER A 47 -5.44 -12.25 -0.71
CA SER A 47 -6.37 -12.42 -1.83
C SER A 47 -7.58 -11.49 -1.67
N PRO A 48 -8.19 -11.01 -2.76
CA PRO A 48 -9.43 -10.24 -2.69
C PRO A 48 -10.60 -11.13 -2.22
N SER A 49 -11.63 -10.51 -1.67
CA SER A 49 -12.86 -11.18 -1.23
C SER A 49 -14.09 -10.53 -1.86
N PRO A 50 -14.36 -10.79 -3.16
CA PRO A 50 -15.42 -10.11 -3.88
C PRO A 50 -16.83 -10.56 -3.47
N ASN A 51 -16.97 -11.81 -3.04
CA ASN A 51 -18.28 -12.44 -2.75
C ASN A 51 -18.61 -12.47 -1.25
N LYS A 52 -17.63 -12.25 -0.39
CA LYS A 52 -17.82 -12.34 1.06
C LYS A 52 -17.22 -11.10 1.74
N PRO A 53 -18.05 -10.25 2.34
CA PRO A 53 -17.53 -9.11 3.10
C PRO A 53 -16.65 -9.58 4.26
N ILE A 54 -15.47 -9.00 4.39
CA ILE A 54 -14.63 -9.15 5.57
C ILE A 54 -14.77 -7.87 6.36
N ASP A 55 -15.21 -7.97 7.60
CA ASP A 55 -15.45 -6.82 8.47
C ASP A 55 -16.35 -5.74 7.84
N GLY A 56 -17.32 -6.13 7.00
CA GLY A 56 -18.22 -5.22 6.32
C GLY A 56 -17.63 -4.49 5.11
N VAL A 57 -16.53 -5.00 4.55
CA VAL A 57 -15.91 -4.46 3.34
C VAL A 57 -15.70 -5.58 2.31
N ILE A 58 -16.11 -5.34 1.08
CA ILE A 58 -15.85 -6.20 -0.08
C ILE A 58 -14.59 -5.69 -0.77
N THR A 59 -13.76 -6.62 -1.27
CA THR A 59 -12.56 -6.26 -2.03
C THR A 59 -12.53 -6.93 -3.39
N THR A 60 -12.16 -6.16 -4.41
CA THR A 60 -12.06 -6.63 -5.79
C THR A 60 -10.79 -6.08 -6.42
N ASP A 61 -10.07 -6.92 -7.15
CA ASP A 61 -8.87 -6.52 -7.89
C ASP A 61 -9.23 -6.26 -9.35
N PHE A 62 -8.72 -5.14 -9.90
CA PHE A 62 -8.90 -4.75 -11.29
C PHE A 62 -7.54 -4.55 -11.95
N THR A 63 -7.29 -5.26 -13.05
CA THR A 63 -6.07 -5.12 -13.83
C THR A 63 -6.26 -4.03 -14.89
N ILE A 64 -5.31 -3.09 -14.94
CA ILE A 64 -5.27 -2.03 -15.96
C ILE A 64 -4.37 -2.47 -17.12
N ASP A 65 -3.18 -3.00 -16.80
CA ASP A 65 -2.18 -3.41 -17.76
C ASP A 65 -1.41 -4.61 -17.18
N GLU A 66 -1.69 -5.77 -17.72
CA GLU A 66 -1.10 -7.04 -17.27
C GLU A 66 0.41 -7.09 -17.58
N ALA A 67 0.81 -6.62 -18.75
CA ALA A 67 2.20 -6.63 -19.19
C ALA A 67 3.10 -5.76 -18.28
N ARG A 68 2.54 -4.71 -17.70
CA ARG A 68 3.23 -3.80 -16.78
C ARG A 68 2.92 -4.06 -15.31
N ASN A 69 2.12 -5.09 -15.01
CA ASN A 69 1.66 -5.40 -13.65
C ASN A 69 1.00 -4.18 -12.97
N LEU A 70 0.21 -3.42 -13.72
CA LEU A 70 -0.56 -2.30 -13.22
C LEU A 70 -1.97 -2.76 -12.91
N TRP A 71 -2.34 -2.67 -11.65
CA TRP A 71 -3.64 -3.05 -11.15
C TRP A 71 -3.97 -2.26 -9.87
N PHE A 72 -5.21 -2.31 -9.43
CA PHE A 72 -5.62 -1.72 -8.18
C PHE A 72 -6.63 -2.61 -7.47
N ARG A 73 -6.66 -2.53 -6.15
CA ARG A 73 -7.67 -3.16 -5.31
C ARG A 73 -8.66 -2.12 -4.84
N VAL A 74 -9.94 -2.40 -5.04
CA VAL A 74 -11.04 -1.57 -4.52
C VAL A 74 -11.56 -2.19 -3.23
N TYR A 75 -11.72 -1.35 -2.22
CA TYR A 75 -12.35 -1.68 -0.96
C TYR A 75 -13.68 -0.93 -0.89
N THR A 76 -14.78 -1.67 -0.94
CA THR A 76 -16.13 -1.12 -0.94
C THR A 76 -16.81 -1.46 0.39
N PRO A 77 -17.11 -0.47 1.25
CA PRO A 77 -17.86 -0.72 2.48
C PRO A 77 -19.29 -1.15 2.13
N VAL A 78 -19.77 -2.19 2.79
CA VAL A 78 -21.16 -2.63 2.65
C VAL A 78 -22.02 -1.83 3.61
N PRO A 79 -23.06 -1.17 3.15
CA PRO A 79 -23.98 -0.43 4.00
C PRO A 79 -24.58 -1.33 5.08
N ARG A 80 -24.59 -0.89 6.33
CA ARG A 80 -25.15 -1.66 7.45
C ARG A 80 -26.68 -1.68 7.47
N THR A 81 -27.32 -0.80 6.72
CA THR A 81 -28.78 -0.70 6.61
C THR A 81 -29.16 -0.53 5.15
N SER A 82 -29.93 -1.46 4.63
CA SER A 82 -30.62 -1.34 3.35
C SER A 82 -31.78 -0.35 3.52
N THR A 83 -31.50 0.94 3.53
CA THR A 83 -32.53 1.93 3.26
C THR A 83 -32.60 2.06 1.74
N SER A 84 -33.64 1.44 1.19
CA SER A 84 -33.91 1.41 -0.23
C SER A 84 -33.82 2.80 -0.86
N GLY A 85 -33.02 2.93 -1.90
CA GLY A 85 -33.21 3.94 -2.93
C GLY A 85 -32.37 5.21 -2.88
N SER A 86 -31.47 5.41 -1.95
CA SER A 86 -30.52 6.54 -2.06
C SER A 86 -29.20 6.07 -2.64
N GLU A 87 -28.80 6.63 -3.77
CA GLU A 87 -27.44 6.55 -4.28
C GLU A 87 -26.51 7.02 -3.17
N VAL A 88 -25.74 6.10 -2.61
CA VAL A 88 -24.74 6.45 -1.60
C VAL A 88 -23.57 7.07 -2.34
N ASN A 89 -23.54 8.41 -2.39
CA ASN A 89 -22.36 9.16 -2.82
C ASN A 89 -21.24 8.97 -1.80
N ALA A 90 -20.60 7.78 -1.84
CA ALA A 90 -19.47 7.51 -0.98
C ALA A 90 -18.24 8.26 -1.51
N PRO A 91 -17.48 8.95 -0.66
CA PRO A 91 -16.23 9.56 -1.07
C PRO A 91 -15.25 8.51 -1.57
N VAL A 92 -14.42 8.90 -2.53
CA VAL A 92 -13.38 8.03 -3.11
C VAL A 92 -12.01 8.49 -2.62
N ILE A 93 -11.20 7.53 -2.17
CA ILE A 93 -9.83 7.78 -1.73
C ILE A 93 -8.87 6.94 -2.55
N PHE A 94 -7.91 7.57 -3.21
CA PHE A 94 -6.80 6.88 -3.84
C PHE A 94 -5.66 6.72 -2.84
N TYR A 95 -5.25 5.46 -2.63
CA TYR A 95 -4.18 5.12 -1.73
C TYR A 95 -2.98 4.55 -2.49
N PHE A 96 -1.83 5.17 -2.29
CA PHE A 96 -0.54 4.71 -2.81
C PHE A 96 0.29 4.18 -1.65
N HIS A 97 0.59 2.89 -1.68
CA HIS A 97 1.29 2.24 -0.57
C HIS A 97 2.72 2.78 -0.37
N GLY A 98 3.19 2.73 0.86
CA GLY A 98 4.52 3.14 1.25
C GLY A 98 5.63 2.19 0.77
N SER A 99 6.74 2.14 1.50
CA SER A 99 7.96 1.34 1.25
C SER A 99 8.94 1.97 0.27
N GLY A 100 8.96 3.30 0.19
CA GLY A 100 9.96 4.07 -0.56
C GLY A 100 9.97 3.80 -2.06
N PHE A 101 8.87 3.35 -2.63
CA PHE A 101 8.74 2.94 -4.04
C PHE A 101 9.59 1.72 -4.44
N ILE A 102 10.18 1.03 -3.47
CA ILE A 102 11.17 -0.04 -3.72
C ILE A 102 10.56 -1.43 -3.59
N CYS A 103 9.61 -1.63 -2.68
CA CYS A 103 9.10 -2.95 -2.33
C CYS A 103 7.63 -2.93 -1.95
N MET A 104 7.07 -4.13 -1.71
CA MET A 104 5.69 -4.38 -1.36
C MET A 104 4.72 -4.11 -2.53
N ALA A 105 3.42 -4.25 -2.29
CA ALA A 105 2.36 -4.08 -3.29
C ALA A 105 1.05 -3.67 -2.61
N ALA A 106 0.06 -3.29 -3.40
CA ALA A 106 -1.26 -2.93 -2.91
C ALA A 106 -1.94 -4.03 -2.07
N ASN A 107 -1.63 -5.31 -2.36
CA ASN A 107 -2.15 -6.47 -1.64
C ASN A 107 -1.21 -6.99 -0.52
N SER A 108 -0.16 -6.29 -0.17
CA SER A 108 0.65 -6.64 0.99
C SER A 108 -0.20 -6.51 2.26
N LYS A 109 -0.17 -7.52 3.13
CA LYS A 109 -1.05 -7.62 4.32
C LYS A 109 -1.08 -6.36 5.18
N LEU A 110 0.05 -5.67 5.28
CA LEU A 110 0.16 -4.41 6.03
C LEU A 110 -0.74 -3.32 5.43
N PHE A 111 -0.65 -3.11 4.13
CA PHE A 111 -1.41 -2.07 3.43
C PHE A 111 -2.86 -2.47 3.19
N ASP A 112 -3.09 -3.75 2.93
CA ASP A 112 -4.42 -4.32 2.82
C ASP A 112 -5.22 -4.11 4.12
N GLY A 113 -4.64 -4.46 5.27
CA GLY A 113 -5.26 -4.23 6.58
C GLY A 113 -5.50 -2.75 6.89
N PHE A 114 -4.60 -1.86 6.44
CA PHE A 114 -4.79 -0.42 6.57
C PHE A 114 -5.97 0.07 5.72
N CYS A 115 -6.08 -0.36 4.46
CA CYS A 115 -7.17 0.02 3.56
C CYS A 115 -8.54 -0.51 4.05
N TYR A 116 -8.59 -1.74 4.59
CA TYR A 116 -9.80 -2.24 5.25
C TYR A 116 -10.25 -1.35 6.40
N ARG A 117 -9.31 -0.97 7.28
CA ARG A 117 -9.63 -0.07 8.40
C ARG A 117 -10.10 1.30 7.92
N LEU A 118 -9.45 1.83 6.88
CA LEU A 118 -9.80 3.13 6.32
C LEU A 118 -11.22 3.12 5.74
N ALA A 119 -11.56 2.10 4.93
CA ALA A 119 -12.90 1.93 4.35
C ALA A 119 -13.99 1.80 5.41
N ARG A 120 -13.70 1.13 6.54
CA ARG A 120 -14.64 0.97 7.66
C ARG A 120 -14.87 2.26 8.44
N LEU A 121 -13.81 3.02 8.66
CA LEU A 121 -13.86 4.23 9.51
C LEU A 121 -14.42 5.44 8.77
N LEU A 122 -14.14 5.56 7.48
CA LEU A 122 -14.47 6.74 6.69
C LEU A 122 -15.68 6.55 5.76
N PRO A 123 -16.45 5.49 5.83
CA PRO A 123 -17.40 4.93 4.84
C PRO A 123 -17.11 5.40 3.40
N ALA A 124 -15.87 5.23 2.97
CA ALA A 124 -15.34 5.64 1.68
C ALA A 124 -14.95 4.44 0.82
N VAL A 125 -15.04 4.58 -0.48
CA VAL A 125 -14.47 3.60 -1.42
C VAL A 125 -12.98 3.88 -1.57
N ILE A 126 -12.13 2.87 -1.26
CA ILE A 126 -10.68 3.02 -1.32
C ILE A 126 -10.13 2.31 -2.57
N PHE A 127 -9.34 3.02 -3.36
CA PHE A 127 -8.60 2.48 -4.49
C PHE A 127 -7.13 2.37 -4.09
N SER A 128 -6.68 1.16 -3.73
CA SER A 128 -5.27 0.89 -3.44
C SER A 128 -4.53 0.56 -4.72
N VAL A 129 -3.66 1.45 -5.16
CA VAL A 129 -2.99 1.37 -6.46
C VAL A 129 -1.68 0.59 -6.35
N ASN A 130 -1.54 -0.45 -7.18
CA ASN A 130 -0.29 -1.18 -7.36
C ASN A 130 0.51 -0.51 -8.48
N TYR A 131 1.43 0.35 -8.12
CA TYR A 131 2.29 1.07 -9.06
C TYR A 131 3.60 0.33 -9.30
N ARG A 132 4.29 0.67 -10.40
CA ARG A 132 5.60 0.11 -10.74
C ARG A 132 6.66 0.58 -9.74
N LEU A 133 7.43 -0.37 -9.23
CA LEU A 133 8.46 -0.09 -8.24
C LEU A 133 9.72 0.49 -8.91
N ALA A 134 10.39 1.39 -8.19
CA ALA A 134 11.69 1.94 -8.58
C ALA A 134 12.76 0.84 -8.54
N THR A 135 13.81 1.00 -9.27
CA THR A 135 14.96 0.20 -9.63
C THR A 135 14.83 -0.46 -11.00
N GLU A 136 13.73 -1.16 -11.29
CA GLU A 136 13.46 -1.71 -12.62
C GLU A 136 12.81 -0.67 -13.54
N HIS A 137 12.05 0.25 -12.94
CA HIS A 137 11.37 1.32 -13.66
C HIS A 137 11.81 2.67 -13.10
N ARG A 138 12.94 3.16 -13.57
CA ARG A 138 13.37 4.52 -13.25
C ARG A 138 12.32 5.49 -13.79
N ILE A 139 11.84 6.38 -12.92
CA ILE A 139 11.14 7.58 -13.36
C ILE A 139 12.25 8.48 -13.94
N VAL A 140 12.60 8.22 -15.19
CA VAL A 140 13.53 9.10 -15.90
C VAL A 140 12.73 10.34 -16.26
N LYS A 141 12.93 11.40 -15.50
CA LYS A 141 12.66 12.73 -16.00
C LYS A 141 13.79 13.07 -16.97
N SER A 142 13.57 12.85 -18.23
CA SER A 142 14.26 13.62 -19.26
C SER A 142 13.56 14.98 -19.31
N PHE A 143 14.17 15.96 -18.71
CA PHE A 143 13.92 17.36 -19.02
C PHE A 143 14.96 17.79 -20.02
#